data_9246cd4a5b639dadd42457b01fc2da05
#
_entry.id   9246cd4a5b639dadd42457b01fc2da05
#
_cell.length_a   1.000
_cell.length_b   1.000
_cell.length_c   1.000
_cell.angle_alpha   90.00
_cell.angle_beta   90.00
_cell.angle_gamma   90.00
#
_symmetry.space_group_name_H-M   'P 1'
#
loop_
_entity.id
_entity.type
_entity.pdbx_description
1 polymer ?
#
loop_
_entity_poly.entity_id
_entity_poly.type
_entity_poly.pdbx_seq_one_letter_code
_entity_poly.pdbx_strand_id
1 'polypeptide(L)'
;MRLHRRNLLKASVGGGIALALTGCSMLPRKASGEPDHYAGAIGLPDGSFGVSAFDRTGNVLWQTPVQTRCHSGCNRPGRGETLFFERRPGWSFYVFDTTTGAFKHRIDAAAGEHFVGHGV
;
A
#
# COMPACT_ATOMS: atom_id res chain seq x y z
N MET A 1 45.46 0.56 14.19
CA MET A 1 45.16 1.70 13.30
C MET A 1 43.70 1.52 12.81
N ARG A 2 42.74 2.25 13.36
CA ARG A 2 41.34 2.14 12.98
C ARG A 2 41.06 3.11 11.82
N LEU A 3 40.82 2.57 10.63
CA LEU A 3 40.43 3.34 9.46
C LEU A 3 38.93 3.79 9.64
N HIS A 4 38.75 5.09 9.82
CA HIS A 4 37.43 5.69 9.89
C HIS A 4 36.76 5.64 8.50
N ARG A 5 35.51 5.15 8.44
CA ARG A 5 34.69 5.10 7.22
C ARG A 5 34.56 6.42 6.45
N ARG A 6 34.83 7.55 7.12
CA ARG A 6 34.79 8.88 6.50
C ARG A 6 35.94 9.18 5.55
N ASN A 7 37.06 8.45 5.63
CA ASN A 7 38.23 8.71 4.79
C ASN A 7 38.25 7.93 3.47
N LEU A 8 37.31 6.97 3.31
CA LEU A 8 37.20 6.19 2.08
C LEU A 8 36.50 6.97 0.94
N LEU A 9 35.73 7.99 1.29
CA LEU A 9 34.96 8.80 0.31
C LEU A 9 35.77 9.99 -0.27
N LYS A 10 36.98 10.23 0.18
CA LYS A 10 37.81 11.35 -0.29
C LYS A 10 38.90 10.98 -1.29
N ALA A 11 39.05 9.70 -1.64
CA ALA A 11 40.13 9.21 -2.51
C ALA A 11 39.74 8.94 -3.97
N SER A 12 38.54 9.35 -4.41
CA SER A 12 38.07 9.10 -5.78
C SER A 12 37.72 10.36 -6.57
N VAL A 13 38.53 11.42 -6.41
CA VAL A 13 38.46 12.60 -7.27
C VAL A 13 39.79 12.76 -7.97
N GLY A 14 39.90 12.13 -9.13
CA GLY A 14 41.07 12.29 -9.98
C GLY A 14 41.21 11.21 -11.04
N GLY A 15 40.50 11.32 -12.14
CA GLY A 15 40.66 10.43 -13.29
C GLY A 15 39.52 10.61 -14.28
N GLY A 16 39.58 11.67 -15.08
CA GLY A 16 38.62 11.92 -16.14
C GLY A 16 38.75 10.86 -17.24
N ILE A 17 37.72 10.04 -17.39
CA ILE A 17 37.40 9.38 -18.65
C ILE A 17 35.99 9.87 -19.02
N ALA A 18 35.93 10.77 -19.98
CA ALA A 18 34.69 11.17 -20.63
C ALA A 18 34.18 9.96 -21.45
N LEU A 19 33.48 9.07 -20.83
CA LEU A 19 32.57 8.17 -21.53
C LEU A 19 31.34 8.99 -21.93
N ALA A 20 31.26 9.30 -23.23
CA ALA A 20 30.03 9.75 -23.82
C ALA A 20 29.00 8.63 -23.66
N LEU A 21 28.31 8.65 -22.55
CA LEU A 21 27.09 7.90 -22.36
C LEU A 21 26.05 8.61 -23.23
N THR A 22 25.87 8.10 -24.45
CA THR A 22 24.62 8.30 -25.20
C THR A 22 23.50 7.99 -24.22
N GLY A 23 22.90 9.07 -23.74
CA GLY A 23 21.82 9.00 -22.76
C GLY A 23 20.64 8.22 -23.33
N CYS A 24 20.55 6.95 -23.00
CA CYS A 24 19.24 6.39 -22.83
C CYS A 24 18.61 7.17 -21.67
N SER A 25 17.79 8.15 -22.00
CA SER A 25 16.82 8.70 -21.08
C SER A 25 15.97 7.51 -20.63
N MET A 26 16.36 6.86 -19.54
CA MET A 26 15.46 6.04 -18.77
C MET A 26 14.47 7.01 -18.12
N LEU A 27 13.50 7.48 -18.91
CA LEU A 27 12.24 7.89 -18.35
C LEU A 27 11.82 6.73 -17.43
N PRO A 28 11.48 7.01 -16.17
CA PRO A 28 10.98 5.96 -15.31
C PRO A 28 9.81 5.32 -16.06
N ARG A 29 10.07 4.12 -16.58
CA ARG A 29 9.04 3.32 -17.22
C ARG A 29 8.04 3.08 -16.11
N LYS A 30 6.85 3.67 -16.22
CA LYS A 30 5.72 3.32 -15.35
C LYS A 30 5.68 1.81 -15.39
N ALA A 31 6.04 1.15 -14.28
CA ALA A 31 5.96 -0.29 -14.19
C ALA A 31 4.53 -0.63 -14.55
N SER A 32 4.34 -1.39 -15.63
CA SER A 32 3.02 -1.86 -16.03
C SER A 32 2.48 -2.69 -14.88
N GLY A 33 1.62 -2.10 -14.05
CA GLY A 33 1.11 -2.70 -12.83
C GLY A 33 1.28 -1.88 -11.57
N GLU A 34 1.90 -0.71 -11.58
CA GLU A 34 1.83 0.18 -10.43
C GLU A 34 0.38 0.61 -10.20
N PRO A 35 -0.14 0.40 -8.98
CA PRO A 35 -1.50 0.79 -8.67
C PRO A 35 -1.66 2.31 -8.85
N ASP A 36 -2.74 2.74 -9.47
CA ASP A 36 -3.05 4.16 -9.61
C ASP A 36 -3.44 4.80 -8.27
N HIS A 37 -3.65 3.99 -7.24
CA HIS A 37 -4.04 4.43 -5.90
C HIS A 37 -3.60 3.44 -4.81
N TYR A 38 -3.63 3.92 -3.59
CA TYR A 38 -3.37 3.16 -2.37
C TYR A 38 -4.67 3.11 -1.56
N ALA A 39 -4.86 2.03 -0.81
CA ALA A 39 -5.99 1.92 0.10
C ALA A 39 -5.52 1.56 1.51
N GLY A 40 -6.22 2.08 2.52
CA GLY A 40 -5.87 1.88 3.92
C GLY A 40 -7.07 1.96 4.85
N ALA A 41 -6.91 1.35 6.02
CA ALA A 41 -7.85 1.52 7.13
C ALA A 41 -7.59 2.85 7.84
N ILE A 42 -8.65 3.56 8.17
CA ILE A 42 -8.60 4.89 8.78
C ILE A 42 -9.48 4.98 10.04
N GLY A 43 -9.10 5.88 10.93
CA GLY A 43 -10.01 6.39 11.97
C GLY A 43 -10.73 7.64 11.46
N LEU A 44 -12.02 7.74 11.72
CA LEU A 44 -12.83 8.89 11.38
C LEU A 44 -12.83 9.93 12.52
N PRO A 45 -13.15 11.20 12.23
CA PRO A 45 -13.12 12.26 13.25
C PRO A 45 -14.06 12.04 14.44
N ASP A 46 -15.14 11.31 14.23
CA ASP A 46 -16.11 10.94 15.27
C ASP A 46 -15.69 9.72 16.11
N GLY A 47 -14.48 9.18 15.89
CA GLY A 47 -13.98 8.01 16.57
C GLY A 47 -14.41 6.68 15.95
N SER A 48 -15.24 6.69 14.92
CA SER A 48 -15.59 5.49 14.17
C SER A 48 -14.48 5.07 13.21
N PHE A 49 -14.71 4.01 12.46
CA PHE A 49 -13.71 3.42 11.56
C PHE A 49 -14.16 3.48 10.11
N GLY A 50 -13.19 3.51 9.22
CA GLY A 50 -13.41 3.48 7.79
C GLY A 50 -12.27 2.83 7.04
N VAL A 51 -12.48 2.70 5.75
CA VAL A 51 -11.45 2.37 4.75
C VAL A 51 -11.47 3.45 3.69
N SER A 52 -10.33 3.76 3.13
CA SER A 52 -10.20 4.85 2.17
C SER A 52 -9.18 4.51 1.09
N ALA A 53 -9.39 5.02 -0.12
CA ALA A 53 -8.38 5.02 -1.15
C ALA A 53 -7.86 6.43 -1.43
N PHE A 54 -6.60 6.50 -1.79
CA PHE A 54 -5.86 7.73 -2.05
C PHE A 54 -5.11 7.62 -3.36
N ASP A 55 -5.02 8.70 -4.08
CA ASP A 55 -4.14 8.78 -5.23
C ASP A 55 -2.66 8.92 -4.78
N ARG A 56 -1.75 8.99 -5.74
CA ARG A 56 -0.30 9.14 -5.50
C ARG A 56 0.08 10.46 -4.84
N THR A 57 -0.80 11.46 -4.89
CA THR A 57 -0.59 12.79 -4.31
C THR A 57 -1.24 12.94 -2.94
N GLY A 58 -1.94 11.90 -2.49
CA GLY A 58 -2.59 11.85 -1.19
C GLY A 58 -4.04 12.36 -1.19
N ASN A 59 -4.62 12.64 -2.36
CA ASN A 59 -6.03 13.00 -2.43
C ASN A 59 -6.91 11.79 -2.18
N VAL A 60 -7.95 11.97 -1.40
CA VAL A 60 -8.93 10.91 -1.13
C VAL A 60 -9.78 10.68 -2.38
N LEU A 61 -9.78 9.45 -2.90
CA LEU A 61 -10.59 9.01 -4.03
C LEU A 61 -11.96 8.56 -3.58
N TRP A 62 -12.01 7.79 -2.51
CA TRP A 62 -13.23 7.35 -1.83
C TRP A 62 -12.95 7.00 -0.38
N GLN A 63 -14.01 7.02 0.42
CA GLN A 63 -13.98 6.67 1.83
C GLN A 63 -15.27 5.99 2.21
N THR A 64 -15.20 4.83 2.84
CA THR A 64 -16.36 4.03 3.23
C THR A 64 -16.28 3.68 4.70
N PRO A 65 -17.32 4.01 5.50
CA PRO A 65 -17.39 3.60 6.89
C PRO A 65 -17.47 2.08 7.04
N VAL A 66 -16.87 1.56 8.10
CA VAL A 66 -16.94 0.15 8.50
C VAL A 66 -17.29 0.04 9.98
N GLN A 67 -17.89 -1.07 10.36
CA GLN A 67 -18.34 -1.27 11.75
C GLN A 67 -17.19 -1.51 12.71
N THR A 68 -16.14 -2.19 12.24
CA THR A 68 -15.03 -2.63 13.07
C THR A 68 -13.71 -2.12 12.48
N ARG A 69 -12.75 -1.83 13.34
CA ARG A 69 -11.44 -1.39 12.91
C ARG A 69 -10.75 -2.45 12.05
N CYS A 70 -10.43 -2.11 10.82
CA CYS A 70 -9.59 -2.92 9.95
C CYS A 70 -8.10 -2.75 10.28
N HIS A 71 -7.30 -3.77 9.96
CA HIS A 71 -5.87 -3.77 10.22
C HIS A 71 -5.05 -3.74 8.92
N SER A 72 -5.34 -4.62 7.99
CA SER A 72 -4.67 -4.65 6.68
C SER A 72 -5.65 -4.92 5.56
N GLY A 73 -5.21 -4.69 4.35
CA GLY A 73 -5.97 -4.97 3.15
C GLY A 73 -5.08 -5.48 2.02
N CYS A 74 -5.72 -6.08 1.04
CA CYS A 74 -5.08 -6.50 -0.20
C CYS A 74 -6.01 -6.29 -1.39
N ASN A 75 -5.43 -6.21 -2.56
CA ASN A 75 -6.18 -6.10 -3.81
C ASN A 75 -6.33 -7.46 -4.49
N ARG A 76 -7.46 -7.63 -5.17
CA ARG A 76 -7.71 -8.73 -6.11
C ARG A 76 -7.77 -8.17 -7.53
N PRO A 77 -6.61 -7.97 -8.20
CA PRO A 77 -6.53 -7.19 -9.44
C PRO A 77 -7.44 -7.72 -10.55
N GLY A 78 -7.56 -9.03 -10.70
CA GLY A 78 -8.41 -9.64 -11.73
C GLY A 78 -9.92 -9.47 -11.52
N ARG A 79 -10.34 -8.93 -10.37
CA ARG A 79 -11.76 -8.74 -10.02
C ARG A 79 -12.15 -7.29 -9.74
N GLY A 80 -11.19 -6.37 -9.71
CA GLY A 80 -11.45 -4.98 -9.31
C GLY A 80 -11.95 -4.87 -7.87
N GLU A 81 -11.44 -5.69 -6.98
CA GLU A 81 -11.85 -5.78 -5.59
C GLU A 81 -10.69 -5.47 -4.66
N THR A 82 -11.00 -4.75 -3.58
CA THR A 82 -10.09 -4.50 -2.45
C THR A 82 -10.70 -5.11 -1.20
N LEU A 83 -9.91 -5.90 -0.49
CA LEU A 83 -10.31 -6.58 0.73
C LEU A 83 -9.69 -5.88 1.94
N PHE A 84 -10.44 -5.79 3.04
CA PHE A 84 -9.94 -5.32 4.33
C PHE A 84 -10.30 -6.31 5.44
N PHE A 85 -9.29 -6.72 6.19
CA PHE A 85 -9.40 -7.65 7.31
C PHE A 85 -9.58 -6.89 8.62
N GLU A 86 -10.53 -7.30 9.45
CA GLU A 86 -10.70 -6.77 10.79
C GLU A 86 -9.43 -6.97 11.62
N ARG A 87 -9.18 -6.03 12.52
CA ARG A 87 -8.06 -6.14 13.46
C ARG A 87 -8.28 -7.33 14.39
N ARG A 88 -7.20 -8.04 14.68
CA ARG A 88 -7.17 -9.21 15.57
C ARG A 88 -7.74 -8.93 16.99
N PRO A 89 -8.62 -9.78 17.53
CA PRO A 89 -9.27 -10.92 16.88
C PRO A 89 -10.33 -10.43 15.89
N GLY A 90 -10.15 -10.76 14.60
CA GLY A 90 -11.06 -10.34 13.54
C GLY A 90 -12.01 -11.48 13.18
N TRP A 91 -13.29 -11.21 13.20
CA TRP A 91 -14.32 -12.20 12.88
C TRP A 91 -14.75 -12.13 11.42
N SER A 92 -14.36 -11.05 10.72
CA SER A 92 -14.78 -10.80 9.36
C SER A 92 -13.70 -10.15 8.51
N PHE A 93 -13.87 -10.23 7.21
CA PHE A 93 -13.26 -9.30 6.28
C PHE A 93 -14.30 -8.75 5.31
N TYR A 94 -13.99 -7.60 4.75
CA TYR A 94 -14.87 -6.85 3.88
C TYR A 94 -14.32 -6.78 2.48
N VAL A 95 -15.20 -6.82 1.48
CA VAL A 95 -14.87 -6.69 0.07
C VAL A 95 -15.51 -5.43 -0.49
N PHE A 96 -14.70 -4.59 -1.13
CA PHE A 96 -15.12 -3.34 -1.73
C PHE A 96 -14.77 -3.33 -3.22
N ASP A 97 -15.51 -2.55 -3.98
CA ASP A 97 -15.11 -2.16 -5.33
C ASP A 97 -13.87 -1.26 -5.24
N THR A 98 -12.81 -1.61 -5.97
CA THR A 98 -11.53 -0.90 -5.91
C THR A 98 -11.63 0.54 -6.41
N THR A 99 -12.49 0.80 -7.38
CA THR A 99 -12.61 2.11 -8.03
C THR A 99 -13.50 3.07 -7.25
N THR A 100 -14.61 2.56 -6.72
CA THR A 100 -15.68 3.37 -6.12
C THR A 100 -15.74 3.31 -4.61
N GLY A 101 -15.08 2.32 -3.99
CA GLY A 101 -15.22 2.03 -2.55
C GLY A 101 -16.59 1.47 -2.15
N ALA A 102 -17.43 1.11 -3.12
CA ALA A 102 -18.73 0.52 -2.82
C ALA A 102 -18.56 -0.83 -2.09
N PHE A 103 -19.24 -0.98 -0.98
CA PHE A 103 -19.28 -2.24 -0.24
C PHE A 103 -19.94 -3.33 -1.08
N LYS A 104 -19.30 -4.49 -1.19
CA LYS A 104 -19.79 -5.65 -1.92
C LYS A 104 -20.20 -6.79 -0.99
N HIS A 105 -19.29 -7.22 -0.14
CA HIS A 105 -19.49 -8.40 0.69
C HIS A 105 -18.81 -8.26 2.05
N ARG A 106 -19.40 -8.89 3.05
CA ARG A 106 -18.75 -9.26 4.30
C ARG A 106 -18.66 -10.77 4.36
N ILE A 107 -17.49 -11.28 4.70
CA ILE A 107 -17.25 -12.71 4.90
C ILE A 107 -16.87 -12.92 6.35
N ASP A 108 -17.67 -13.73 7.04
CA ASP A 108 -17.44 -14.07 8.44
C ASP A 108 -16.59 -15.35 8.55
N ALA A 109 -15.76 -15.42 9.60
CA ALA A 109 -15.04 -16.64 9.96
C ALA A 109 -16.01 -17.72 10.41
N ALA A 110 -15.63 -18.97 10.26
CA ALA A 110 -16.40 -20.08 10.79
C ALA A 110 -16.48 -20.03 12.33
N ALA A 111 -17.49 -20.70 12.90
CA ALA A 111 -17.68 -20.73 14.34
C ALA A 111 -16.43 -21.25 15.07
N GLY A 112 -15.91 -20.48 16.00
CA GLY A 112 -14.67 -20.80 16.75
C GLY A 112 -13.37 -20.40 16.04
N GLU A 113 -13.43 -19.84 14.85
CA GLU A 113 -12.28 -19.36 14.09
C GLU A 113 -12.24 -17.83 14.03
N HIS A 114 -11.08 -17.27 13.75
CA HIS A 114 -10.91 -15.84 13.52
C HIS A 114 -9.80 -15.56 12.51
N PHE A 115 -9.90 -14.42 11.85
CA PHE A 115 -8.82 -13.94 10.97
C PHE A 115 -7.70 -13.30 11.81
N VAL A 116 -6.49 -13.47 11.34
CA VAL A 116 -5.30 -12.88 12.01
C VAL A 116 -5.05 -11.42 11.67
N GLY A 117 -5.93 -10.81 10.88
CA GLY A 117 -5.87 -9.40 10.46
C GLY A 117 -5.09 -9.18 9.17
N HIS A 118 -4.60 -10.23 8.53
CA HIS A 118 -3.87 -10.18 7.27
C HIS A 118 -4.41 -11.21 6.27
N GLY A 119 -4.29 -10.90 5.00
CA GLY A 119 -4.63 -11.79 3.89
C GLY A 119 -3.93 -11.34 2.61
N VAL A 120 -3.80 -12.25 1.66
CA VAL A 120 -3.24 -12.06 0.31
C VAL A 120 -4.14 -12.70 -0.73
#